data_ffce976033c47c422b0c488f28c838d9
#
_entry.id   ffce976033c47c422b0c488f28c838d9
#
_cell.length_a   1.000
_cell.length_b   1.000
_cell.length_c   1.000
_cell.angle_alpha   90.00
_cell.angle_beta   90.00
_cell.angle_gamma   90.00
#
_symmetry.space_group_name_H-M   'P 1'
#
loop_
_entity.id
_entity.type
_entity.pdbx_description
1 polymer ?
#
loop_
_entity_poly.entity_id
_entity_poly.type
_entity_poly.pdbx_seq_one_letter_code
_entity_poly.pdbx_strand_id
1 'polypeptide(L)'
;MILRWTPESVGDAIVDIVLSLNDQSKKLYGTEVATASYSSTKSSLRSFDQIGLKIDEVEREIADLQGHPGKYLRSMLNANRYFARSLQGDDLPYAEYIANIQELPSTLITDATIEKQKQLVDEGLTNLGYKGSLKEKADKWHEETLIPPEKVTTVANSMKEKSKAGTLKRVITLPKEDGIDTIKSIRGVFWSGYSKYEGQYRGNLTFNIDRPWTKPVLAQIMTHEGYPGHQAFYCRWDYLFQQGKLPIEASYYLINSPTNALFEGGPESALHFLGWDRDEEETEGITLDEKKQYKLARDYIDMQRMAMTNACYLFNNGDMNKEEAVNYMINSGNLTTIEANNCYRFFSDPVQKTYYPSYYYGRWMVGKAYDAVAKGQRADFFTTLYDTPHTTNTFIDAVSQLTGTPFQPFEQVNVSKKNLVL
;
A
#
# COMPACT_ATOMS: atom_id res chain seq x y z
N MET A 1 1.98 30.42 -3.34
CA MET A 1 0.49 30.40 -3.18
C MET A 1 0.11 28.94 -3.11
N ILE A 2 -0.70 28.54 -2.13
CA ILE A 2 -1.17 27.14 -1.98
C ILE A 2 -2.17 26.86 -3.12
N LEU A 3 -1.99 25.76 -3.84
CA LEU A 3 -2.96 25.29 -4.82
C LEU A 3 -4.23 24.83 -4.11
N ARG A 4 -5.40 25.14 -4.68
CA ARG A 4 -6.71 24.76 -4.17
C ARG A 4 -7.61 24.34 -5.33
N TRP A 5 -8.42 23.32 -5.12
CA TRP A 5 -9.47 22.90 -6.03
C TRP A 5 -10.82 23.53 -5.69
N THR A 6 -10.93 24.03 -4.45
CA THR A 6 -12.15 24.61 -3.87
C THR A 6 -11.84 25.98 -3.22
N PRO A 7 -12.87 26.75 -2.84
CA PRO A 7 -12.68 27.93 -1.99
C PRO A 7 -11.91 27.60 -0.71
N GLU A 8 -11.21 28.59 -0.15
CA GLU A 8 -10.30 28.42 0.99
C GLU A 8 -10.96 27.73 2.19
N SER A 9 -12.15 28.17 2.56
CA SER A 9 -12.91 27.60 3.68
C SER A 9 -13.28 26.13 3.49
N VAL A 10 -13.54 25.72 2.25
CA VAL A 10 -13.90 24.33 1.90
C VAL A 10 -12.66 23.44 1.92
N GLY A 11 -11.57 23.88 1.32
CA GLY A 11 -10.30 23.12 1.32
C GLY A 11 -9.78 22.90 2.74
N ASP A 12 -9.80 23.94 3.58
CA ASP A 12 -9.39 23.82 4.98
C ASP A 12 -10.33 22.91 5.78
N ALA A 13 -11.65 22.94 5.50
CA ALA A 13 -12.62 22.05 6.14
C ALA A 13 -12.39 20.57 5.79
N ILE A 14 -11.98 20.26 4.55
CA ILE A 14 -11.64 18.89 4.15
C ILE A 14 -10.45 18.36 4.96
N VAL A 15 -9.41 19.16 5.12
CA VAL A 15 -8.24 18.78 5.93
C VAL A 15 -8.63 18.64 7.42
N ASP A 16 -9.46 19.55 7.95
CA ASP A 16 -9.96 19.48 9.33
C ASP A 16 -10.75 18.19 9.59
N ILE A 17 -11.64 17.78 8.67
CA ILE A 17 -12.36 16.50 8.76
C ILE A 17 -11.37 15.33 8.93
N VAL A 18 -10.35 15.23 8.09
CA VAL A 18 -9.37 14.15 8.12
C VAL A 18 -8.57 14.14 9.42
N LEU A 19 -8.07 15.30 9.85
CA LEU A 19 -7.29 15.42 11.08
C LEU A 19 -8.15 15.15 12.33
N SER A 20 -9.42 15.55 12.29
CA SER A 20 -10.37 15.25 13.36
C SER A 20 -10.71 13.77 13.46
N LEU A 21 -10.83 13.05 12.33
CA LEU A 21 -10.96 11.59 12.30
C LEU A 21 -9.71 10.91 12.85
N ASN A 22 -8.52 11.40 12.52
CA ASN A 22 -7.27 10.93 13.12
C ASN A 22 -7.26 11.06 14.64
N ASP A 23 -7.68 12.21 15.16
CA ASP A 23 -7.76 12.43 16.60
C ASP A 23 -8.78 11.51 17.29
N GLN A 24 -9.95 11.26 16.66
CA GLN A 24 -10.91 10.30 17.17
C GLN A 24 -10.37 8.87 17.16
N SER A 25 -9.69 8.44 16.10
CA SER A 25 -9.04 7.13 16.01
C SER A 25 -7.99 6.96 17.10
N LYS A 26 -7.12 7.95 17.28
CA LYS A 26 -6.11 7.96 18.34
C LYS A 26 -6.72 7.90 19.74
N LYS A 27 -7.80 8.65 19.98
CA LYS A 27 -8.50 8.66 21.27
C LYS A 27 -9.17 7.33 21.60
N LEU A 28 -9.82 6.68 20.62
CA LEU A 28 -10.61 5.47 20.85
C LEU A 28 -9.77 4.20 20.80
N TYR A 29 -8.78 4.13 19.90
CA TYR A 29 -8.05 2.92 19.57
C TYR A 29 -6.53 3.05 19.74
N GLY A 30 -6.01 4.25 20.07
CA GLY A 30 -4.58 4.51 20.19
C GLY A 30 -3.82 4.54 18.84
N THR A 31 -4.55 4.51 17.71
CA THR A 31 -3.98 4.39 16.37
C THR A 31 -4.07 5.71 15.60
N GLU A 32 -2.94 6.21 15.12
CA GLU A 32 -2.88 7.31 14.16
C GLU A 32 -3.14 6.78 12.75
N VAL A 33 -3.98 7.48 11.98
CA VAL A 33 -4.38 7.10 10.62
C VAL A 33 -3.99 8.12 9.56
N ALA A 34 -3.80 9.39 9.93
CA ALA A 34 -3.17 10.40 9.08
C ALA A 34 -1.65 10.35 9.30
N THR A 35 -0.93 9.65 8.42
CA THR A 35 0.50 9.38 8.58
C THR A 35 1.39 10.52 8.06
N ALA A 36 0.84 11.42 7.27
CA ALA A 36 1.48 12.67 6.86
C ALA A 36 0.42 13.75 6.66
N SER A 37 0.79 15.01 6.99
CA SER A 37 0.03 16.23 6.67
C SER A 37 1.01 17.36 6.39
N TYR A 38 0.85 18.01 5.25
CA TYR A 38 1.78 19.06 4.79
C TYR A 38 1.23 20.48 5.01
N SER A 39 -0.10 20.60 5.28
CA SER A 39 -0.73 21.89 5.59
C SER A 39 -0.54 22.27 7.06
N SER A 40 -0.75 23.55 7.35
CA SER A 40 -0.78 24.07 8.73
C SER A 40 -2.16 23.96 9.37
N THR A 41 -3.16 23.44 8.67
CA THR A 41 -4.53 23.23 9.18
C THR A 41 -4.50 22.27 10.37
N LYS A 42 -5.31 22.53 11.37
CA LYS A 42 -5.42 21.71 12.58
C LYS A 42 -6.84 21.19 12.76
N SER A 43 -6.97 20.07 13.45
CA SER A 43 -8.26 19.52 13.82
C SER A 43 -9.03 20.46 14.75
N SER A 44 -10.31 20.68 14.46
CA SER A 44 -11.19 21.48 15.29
C SER A 44 -12.48 20.76 15.71
N LEU A 45 -12.90 19.74 14.96
CA LEU A 45 -14.13 18.99 15.21
C LEU A 45 -13.91 17.96 16.34
N ARG A 46 -14.78 17.96 17.36
CA ARG A 46 -14.57 17.20 18.61
C ARG A 46 -15.49 15.98 18.75
N SER A 47 -16.49 15.85 17.88
CA SER A 47 -17.43 14.72 17.90
C SER A 47 -17.71 14.23 16.48
N PHE A 48 -18.20 12.98 16.38
CA PHE A 48 -18.61 12.41 15.10
C PHE A 48 -19.80 13.16 14.48
N ASP A 49 -20.71 13.73 15.31
CA ASP A 49 -21.81 14.55 14.82
C ASP A 49 -21.28 15.81 14.11
N GLN A 50 -20.28 16.49 14.72
CA GLN A 50 -19.64 17.66 14.09
C GLN A 50 -18.94 17.28 12.80
N ILE A 51 -18.24 16.14 12.78
CA ILE A 51 -17.57 15.62 11.57
C ILE A 51 -18.62 15.33 10.48
N GLY A 52 -19.71 14.63 10.82
CA GLY A 52 -20.78 14.30 9.87
C GLY A 52 -21.44 15.55 9.28
N LEU A 53 -21.82 16.52 10.12
CA LEU A 53 -22.39 17.80 9.68
C LEU A 53 -21.42 18.57 8.75
N LYS A 54 -20.12 18.55 9.07
CA LYS A 54 -19.11 19.21 8.23
C LYS A 54 -18.93 18.50 6.89
N ILE A 55 -18.99 17.16 6.85
CA ILE A 55 -18.99 16.39 5.60
C ILE A 55 -20.22 16.79 4.75
N ASP A 56 -21.43 16.87 5.35
CA ASP A 56 -22.65 17.25 4.63
C ASP A 56 -22.58 18.70 4.08
N GLU A 57 -21.94 19.60 4.82
CA GLU A 57 -21.70 20.98 4.38
C GLU A 57 -20.76 21.01 3.17
N VAL A 58 -19.60 20.35 3.27
CA VAL A 58 -18.60 20.31 2.20
C VAL A 58 -19.16 19.61 0.96
N GLU A 59 -19.91 18.52 1.08
CA GLU A 59 -20.55 17.84 -0.06
C GLU A 59 -21.48 18.77 -0.83
N ARG A 60 -22.24 19.63 -0.14
CA ARG A 60 -23.10 20.63 -0.79
C ARG A 60 -22.29 21.70 -1.52
N GLU A 61 -21.19 22.16 -0.92
CA GLU A 61 -20.32 23.17 -1.51
C GLU A 61 -19.61 22.67 -2.78
N ILE A 62 -19.28 21.36 -2.86
CA ILE A 62 -18.61 20.76 -4.01
C ILE A 62 -19.57 20.06 -5.00
N ALA A 63 -20.89 20.16 -4.81
CA ALA A 63 -21.88 19.44 -5.62
C ALA A 63 -21.70 19.67 -7.13
N ASP A 64 -21.42 20.90 -7.52
CA ASP A 64 -21.24 21.33 -8.92
C ASP A 64 -19.77 21.19 -9.41
N LEU A 65 -18.85 20.77 -8.56
CA LEU A 65 -17.43 20.60 -8.95
C LEU A 65 -17.27 19.40 -9.89
N GLN A 66 -16.90 19.69 -11.14
CA GLN A 66 -16.77 18.70 -12.20
C GLN A 66 -15.31 18.21 -12.38
N GLY A 67 -15.15 17.19 -13.22
CA GLY A 67 -13.85 16.65 -13.59
C GLY A 67 -13.16 15.84 -12.49
N HIS A 68 -11.84 15.72 -12.60
CA HIS A 68 -11.00 14.95 -11.68
C HIS A 68 -11.11 15.44 -10.22
N PRO A 69 -11.01 16.75 -9.91
CA PRO A 69 -11.14 17.23 -8.54
C PRO A 69 -12.48 16.83 -7.88
N GLY A 70 -13.58 16.98 -8.60
CA GLY A 70 -14.90 16.62 -8.09
C GLY A 70 -15.06 15.12 -7.84
N LYS A 71 -14.54 14.27 -8.72
CA LYS A 71 -14.52 12.80 -8.51
C LYS A 71 -13.70 12.43 -7.27
N TYR A 72 -12.47 12.95 -7.19
CA TYR A 72 -11.56 12.71 -6.07
C TYR A 72 -12.20 13.10 -4.73
N LEU A 73 -12.68 14.34 -4.62
CA LEU A 73 -13.21 14.85 -3.36
C LEU A 73 -14.48 14.11 -2.90
N ARG A 74 -15.40 13.79 -3.81
CA ARG A 74 -16.59 12.99 -3.46
C ARG A 74 -16.22 11.60 -2.94
N SER A 75 -15.25 10.93 -3.57
CA SER A 75 -14.72 9.65 -3.10
C SER A 75 -14.12 9.78 -1.69
N MET A 76 -13.28 10.80 -1.46
CA MET A 76 -12.64 11.02 -0.17
C MET A 76 -13.65 11.33 0.94
N LEU A 77 -14.67 12.17 0.69
CA LEU A 77 -15.71 12.49 1.66
C LEU A 77 -16.58 11.26 1.98
N ASN A 78 -16.95 10.47 0.97
CA ASN A 78 -17.64 9.21 1.19
C ASN A 78 -16.82 8.27 2.08
N ALA A 79 -15.54 8.08 1.79
CA ALA A 79 -14.65 7.25 2.61
C ALA A 79 -14.54 7.78 4.06
N ASN A 80 -14.41 9.09 4.24
CA ASN A 80 -14.37 9.71 5.56
C ASN A 80 -15.68 9.48 6.35
N ARG A 81 -16.84 9.51 5.69
CA ARG A 81 -18.14 9.19 6.29
C ARG A 81 -18.19 7.73 6.75
N TYR A 82 -17.81 6.79 5.91
CA TYR A 82 -17.77 5.36 6.25
C TYR A 82 -16.73 5.09 7.35
N PHE A 83 -15.59 5.74 7.32
CA PHE A 83 -14.58 5.61 8.36
C PHE A 83 -15.07 6.17 9.71
N ALA A 84 -15.76 7.31 9.73
CA ALA A 84 -16.39 7.83 10.93
C ALA A 84 -17.38 6.84 11.54
N ARG A 85 -18.24 6.21 10.71
CA ARG A 85 -19.17 5.17 11.14
C ARG A 85 -18.46 3.94 11.70
N SER A 86 -17.37 3.52 11.05
CA SER A 86 -16.53 2.41 11.55
C SER A 86 -15.95 2.71 12.93
N LEU A 87 -15.45 3.93 13.15
CA LEU A 87 -14.91 4.34 14.45
C LEU A 87 -15.98 4.41 15.54
N GLN A 88 -17.24 4.66 15.19
CA GLN A 88 -18.38 4.63 16.11
C GLN A 88 -18.85 3.22 16.45
N GLY A 89 -18.34 2.20 15.75
CA GLY A 89 -18.70 0.80 15.97
C GLY A 89 -19.95 0.38 15.21
N ASP A 90 -20.34 1.09 14.13
CA ASP A 90 -21.44 0.66 13.26
C ASP A 90 -21.17 -0.74 12.70
N ASP A 91 -22.16 -1.61 12.77
CA ASP A 91 -22.13 -2.94 12.19
C ASP A 91 -22.50 -2.88 10.69
N LEU A 92 -21.48 -2.63 9.86
CA LEU A 92 -21.63 -2.61 8.42
C LEU A 92 -20.99 -3.88 7.82
N PRO A 93 -21.61 -4.44 6.75
CA PRO A 93 -21.00 -5.54 6.03
C PRO A 93 -19.58 -5.19 5.59
N TYR A 94 -18.62 -6.08 5.82
CA TYR A 94 -17.21 -5.80 5.53
C TYR A 94 -16.97 -5.49 4.04
N ALA A 95 -17.71 -6.16 3.14
CA ALA A 95 -17.69 -5.86 1.71
C ALA A 95 -18.06 -4.39 1.39
N GLU A 96 -19.02 -3.83 2.14
CA GLU A 96 -19.44 -2.43 2.01
C GLU A 96 -18.33 -1.48 2.50
N TYR A 97 -17.65 -1.81 3.60
CA TYR A 97 -16.50 -1.05 4.09
C TYR A 97 -15.39 -0.96 3.05
N ILE A 98 -14.97 -2.11 2.50
CA ILE A 98 -13.89 -2.15 1.51
C ILE A 98 -14.23 -1.34 0.27
N ALA A 99 -15.46 -1.49 -0.25
CA ALA A 99 -15.89 -0.77 -1.45
C ALA A 99 -15.95 0.76 -1.24
N ASN A 100 -16.36 1.22 -0.06
CA ASN A 100 -16.55 2.65 0.20
C ASN A 100 -15.34 3.34 0.81
N ILE A 101 -14.52 2.64 1.61
CA ILE A 101 -13.33 3.25 2.23
C ILE A 101 -12.11 3.14 1.32
N GLN A 102 -11.94 2.03 0.57
CA GLN A 102 -10.74 1.76 -0.22
C GLN A 102 -10.99 1.76 -1.74
N GLU A 103 -12.25 1.75 -2.19
CA GLU A 103 -12.62 1.54 -3.60
C GLU A 103 -12.01 0.24 -4.18
N LEU A 104 -11.92 -0.79 -3.36
CA LEU A 104 -11.36 -2.09 -3.74
C LEU A 104 -12.44 -3.14 -3.96
N PRO A 105 -12.14 -4.21 -4.73
CA PRO A 105 -13.07 -5.32 -4.89
C PRO A 105 -13.46 -5.93 -3.55
N SER A 106 -14.71 -6.31 -3.42
CA SER A 106 -15.27 -6.98 -2.23
C SER A 106 -15.40 -8.50 -2.41
N THR A 107 -14.66 -9.07 -3.37
CA THR A 107 -14.72 -10.49 -3.73
C THR A 107 -13.41 -11.18 -3.35
N LEU A 108 -13.48 -12.47 -3.04
CA LEU A 108 -12.30 -13.29 -2.78
C LEU A 108 -11.46 -13.47 -4.06
N ILE A 109 -10.15 -13.58 -3.85
CA ILE A 109 -9.23 -14.04 -4.88
C ILE A 109 -9.51 -15.54 -5.09
N THR A 110 -9.70 -15.97 -6.34
CA THR A 110 -10.07 -17.35 -6.64
C THR A 110 -8.95 -18.34 -6.30
N ASP A 111 -9.32 -19.55 -5.91
CA ASP A 111 -8.35 -20.62 -5.64
C ASP A 111 -7.48 -20.89 -6.87
N ALA A 112 -8.03 -20.82 -8.08
CA ALA A 112 -7.28 -20.98 -9.32
C ALA A 112 -6.16 -19.92 -9.47
N THR A 113 -6.42 -18.68 -9.06
CA THR A 113 -5.42 -17.59 -9.07
C THR A 113 -4.33 -17.85 -8.03
N ILE A 114 -4.70 -18.30 -6.83
CA ILE A 114 -3.73 -18.65 -5.77
C ILE A 114 -2.87 -19.85 -6.19
N GLU A 115 -3.46 -20.91 -6.73
CA GLU A 115 -2.72 -22.07 -7.19
C GLU A 115 -1.77 -21.74 -8.36
N LYS A 116 -2.17 -20.88 -9.28
CA LYS A 116 -1.28 -20.38 -10.33
C LYS A 116 -0.08 -19.63 -9.74
N GLN A 117 -0.29 -18.81 -8.72
CA GLN A 117 0.79 -18.08 -8.05
C GLN A 117 1.74 -19.04 -7.31
N LYS A 118 1.20 -20.09 -6.64
CA LYS A 118 2.01 -21.15 -6.03
C LYS A 118 2.89 -21.87 -7.06
N GLN A 119 2.35 -22.16 -8.25
CA GLN A 119 3.13 -22.77 -9.33
C GLN A 119 4.28 -21.86 -9.79
N LEU A 120 4.06 -20.54 -9.94
CA LEU A 120 5.13 -19.60 -10.29
C LEU A 120 6.25 -19.59 -9.24
N VAL A 121 5.90 -19.61 -7.96
CA VAL A 121 6.87 -19.69 -6.86
C VAL A 121 7.63 -21.02 -6.91
N ASP A 122 6.92 -22.15 -7.09
CA ASP A 122 7.53 -23.48 -7.15
C ASP A 122 8.50 -23.63 -8.32
N GLU A 123 8.12 -23.11 -9.49
CA GLU A 123 8.99 -23.05 -10.68
C GLU A 123 10.20 -22.16 -10.43
N GLY A 124 10.02 -20.98 -9.83
CA GLY A 124 11.11 -20.07 -9.47
C GLY A 124 12.14 -20.72 -8.56
N LEU A 125 11.68 -21.41 -7.51
CA LEU A 125 12.54 -22.16 -6.59
C LEU A 125 13.25 -23.32 -7.30
N THR A 126 12.53 -24.04 -8.17
CA THR A 126 13.11 -25.16 -8.96
C THR A 126 14.20 -24.66 -9.90
N ASN A 127 13.99 -23.53 -10.57
CA ASN A 127 14.96 -22.91 -11.47
C ASN A 127 16.22 -22.41 -10.74
N LEU A 128 16.13 -22.13 -9.44
CA LEU A 128 17.29 -21.84 -8.58
C LEU A 128 17.96 -23.10 -8.04
N GLY A 129 17.46 -24.31 -8.39
CA GLY A 129 18.08 -25.59 -8.05
C GLY A 129 17.54 -26.26 -6.79
N TYR A 130 16.52 -25.69 -6.12
CA TYR A 130 15.90 -26.30 -4.95
C TYR A 130 15.01 -27.50 -5.33
N LYS A 131 14.96 -28.51 -4.46
CA LYS A 131 14.24 -29.77 -4.71
C LYS A 131 13.32 -30.11 -3.53
N GLY A 132 12.24 -30.84 -3.80
CA GLY A 132 11.22 -31.24 -2.82
C GLY A 132 9.89 -30.57 -3.04
N SER A 133 9.03 -30.58 -2.04
CA SER A 133 7.76 -29.82 -2.01
C SER A 133 8.01 -28.31 -2.00
N LEU A 134 6.97 -27.51 -2.33
CA LEU A 134 7.05 -26.04 -2.27
C LEU A 134 7.58 -25.55 -0.91
N LYS A 135 7.08 -26.14 0.17
CA LYS A 135 7.50 -25.78 1.52
C LYS A 135 8.99 -26.09 1.76
N GLU A 136 9.46 -27.30 1.44
CA GLU A 136 10.85 -27.68 1.62
C GLU A 136 11.81 -26.81 0.80
N LYS A 137 11.42 -26.48 -0.44
CA LYS A 137 12.19 -25.57 -1.30
C LYS A 137 12.27 -24.17 -0.70
N ALA A 138 11.12 -23.63 -0.23
CA ALA A 138 11.05 -22.29 0.36
C ALA A 138 11.82 -22.20 1.68
N ASP A 139 11.70 -23.20 2.56
CA ASP A 139 12.43 -23.26 3.83
C ASP A 139 13.95 -23.21 3.57
N LYS A 140 14.44 -24.02 2.61
CA LYS A 140 15.85 -24.05 2.26
C LYS A 140 16.33 -22.75 1.61
N TRP A 141 15.53 -22.16 0.72
CA TRP A 141 15.81 -20.84 0.13
C TRP A 141 15.92 -19.77 1.20
N HIS A 142 15.01 -19.74 2.16
CA HIS A 142 15.04 -18.80 3.28
C HIS A 142 16.30 -19.00 4.13
N GLU A 143 16.66 -20.26 4.45
CA GLU A 143 17.86 -20.57 5.24
C GLU A 143 19.15 -20.09 4.55
N GLU A 144 19.30 -20.36 3.25
CA GLU A 144 20.50 -20.00 2.47
C GLU A 144 20.63 -18.49 2.23
N THR A 145 19.51 -17.75 2.23
CA THR A 145 19.50 -16.30 1.99
C THR A 145 19.33 -15.46 3.26
N LEU A 146 19.31 -16.11 4.43
CA LEU A 146 19.11 -15.49 5.73
C LEU A 146 20.21 -14.47 6.06
N ILE A 147 19.80 -13.32 6.59
CA ILE A 147 20.68 -12.27 7.10
C ILE A 147 20.73 -12.39 8.64
N PRO A 148 21.92 -12.46 9.24
CA PRO A 148 22.03 -12.35 10.70
C PRO A 148 21.37 -11.07 11.22
N PRO A 149 20.57 -11.12 12.31
CA PRO A 149 19.82 -9.96 12.80
C PRO A 149 20.65 -8.69 13.00
N GLU A 150 21.89 -8.84 13.47
CA GLU A 150 22.83 -7.73 13.68
C GLU A 150 23.34 -7.09 12.38
N LYS A 151 23.15 -7.75 11.21
CA LYS A 151 23.56 -7.23 9.90
C LYS A 151 22.40 -6.60 9.11
N VAL A 152 21.15 -6.75 9.57
CA VAL A 152 19.96 -6.26 8.83
C VAL A 152 20.07 -4.78 8.51
N THR A 153 20.41 -3.93 9.48
CA THR A 153 20.54 -2.48 9.26
C THR A 153 21.69 -2.12 8.30
N THR A 154 22.79 -2.86 8.34
CA THR A 154 23.93 -2.64 7.43
C THR A 154 23.54 -2.98 6.00
N VAL A 155 22.88 -4.11 5.78
CA VAL A 155 22.39 -4.52 4.45
C VAL A 155 21.33 -3.54 3.94
N ALA A 156 20.38 -3.14 4.79
CA ALA A 156 19.35 -2.16 4.46
C ALA A 156 19.96 -0.81 4.04
N ASN A 157 20.99 -0.31 4.73
CA ASN A 157 21.69 0.92 4.34
C ASN A 157 22.34 0.81 2.95
N SER A 158 22.97 -0.33 2.63
CA SER A 158 23.52 -0.54 1.28
C SER A 158 22.42 -0.55 0.21
N MET A 159 21.30 -1.19 0.48
CA MET A 159 20.15 -1.22 -0.42
C MET A 159 19.52 0.17 -0.60
N LYS A 160 19.43 0.97 0.48
CA LYS A 160 18.93 2.35 0.44
C LYS A 160 19.67 3.19 -0.60
N GLU A 161 21.00 3.17 -0.60
CA GLU A 161 21.79 3.97 -1.55
C GLU A 161 21.54 3.52 -3.00
N LYS A 162 21.54 2.21 -3.25
CA LYS A 162 21.25 1.66 -4.59
C LYS A 162 19.85 2.00 -5.07
N SER A 163 18.84 1.83 -4.21
CA SER A 163 17.44 2.08 -4.56
C SER A 163 17.18 3.58 -4.79
N LYS A 164 17.80 4.46 -3.99
CA LYS A 164 17.73 5.91 -4.20
C LYS A 164 18.33 6.32 -5.55
N ALA A 165 19.52 5.82 -5.87
CA ALA A 165 20.15 6.08 -7.16
C ALA A 165 19.29 5.58 -8.34
N GLY A 166 18.74 4.37 -8.23
CA GLY A 166 17.81 3.80 -9.21
C GLY A 166 16.54 4.63 -9.37
N THR A 167 15.97 5.11 -8.27
CA THR A 167 14.78 5.96 -8.26
C THR A 167 14.98 7.27 -8.99
N LEU A 168 16.08 7.98 -8.69
CA LEU A 168 16.43 9.25 -9.35
C LEU A 168 16.69 9.06 -10.85
N LYS A 169 17.21 7.91 -11.25
CA LYS A 169 17.52 7.61 -12.65
C LYS A 169 16.29 7.17 -13.46
N ARG A 170 15.32 6.47 -12.85
CA ARG A 170 14.29 5.71 -13.58
C ARG A 170 12.85 6.09 -13.25
N VAL A 171 12.61 6.64 -12.05
CA VAL A 171 11.25 6.80 -11.53
C VAL A 171 10.88 8.27 -11.39
N ILE A 172 11.46 8.98 -10.43
CA ILE A 172 11.13 10.38 -10.14
C ILE A 172 12.34 11.15 -9.65
N THR A 173 12.29 12.47 -9.82
CA THR A 173 13.22 13.40 -9.18
C THR A 173 12.74 13.74 -7.76
N LEU A 174 13.68 13.86 -6.83
CA LEU A 174 13.45 14.24 -5.45
C LEU A 174 14.23 15.51 -5.12
N PRO A 175 13.82 16.30 -4.09
CA PRO A 175 14.61 17.40 -3.58
C PRO A 175 16.02 16.97 -3.17
N LYS A 176 16.98 17.88 -3.23
CA LYS A 176 18.37 17.58 -2.82
C LYS A 176 18.50 17.25 -1.35
N GLU A 177 17.62 17.83 -0.54
CA GLU A 177 17.53 17.66 0.91
C GLU A 177 16.92 16.31 1.33
N ASP A 178 16.30 15.58 0.36
CA ASP A 178 15.69 14.28 0.64
C ASP A 178 16.67 13.29 1.27
N GLY A 179 16.19 12.58 2.27
CA GLY A 179 16.99 11.54 2.91
C GLY A 179 16.28 10.74 3.97
N ILE A 180 16.82 9.54 4.18
CA ILE A 180 16.50 8.69 5.32
C ILE A 180 17.61 8.85 6.33
N ASP A 181 17.31 9.50 7.45
CA ASP A 181 18.31 9.86 8.47
C ASP A 181 18.79 8.64 9.25
N THR A 182 17.86 7.76 9.61
CA THR A 182 18.21 6.57 10.38
C THR A 182 17.51 5.34 9.85
N ILE A 183 18.23 4.21 9.90
CA ILE A 183 17.65 2.87 9.77
C ILE A 183 17.93 2.15 11.09
N LYS A 184 16.87 1.73 11.79
CA LYS A 184 16.96 1.12 13.12
C LYS A 184 16.32 -0.27 13.14
N SER A 185 16.79 -1.11 14.04
CA SER A 185 16.15 -2.36 14.40
C SER A 185 15.26 -2.18 15.62
N ILE A 186 14.13 -2.90 15.66
CA ILE A 186 13.21 -2.97 16.81
C ILE A 186 12.80 -4.42 17.05
N ARG A 187 12.31 -4.69 18.26
CA ARG A 187 11.71 -5.97 18.68
C ARG A 187 10.35 -5.74 19.33
N GLY A 188 9.56 -6.80 19.45
CA GLY A 188 8.29 -6.79 20.18
C GLY A 188 7.11 -6.12 19.41
N VAL A 189 7.24 -5.90 18.12
CA VAL A 189 6.18 -5.34 17.28
C VAL A 189 5.62 -6.39 16.30
N PHE A 190 4.39 -6.20 15.81
CA PHE A 190 3.75 -7.15 14.89
C PHE A 190 4.04 -6.88 13.41
N TRP A 191 4.37 -5.64 13.05
CA TRP A 191 4.71 -5.24 11.68
C TRP A 191 6.18 -5.58 11.33
N SER A 192 6.51 -5.57 10.04
CA SER A 192 7.84 -5.94 9.53
C SER A 192 8.78 -4.76 9.35
N GLY A 193 8.34 -3.74 8.66
CA GLY A 193 9.02 -2.48 8.43
C GLY A 193 8.08 -1.31 8.69
N TYR A 194 8.63 -0.13 8.90
CA TYR A 194 7.86 1.08 9.07
C TYR A 194 8.67 2.30 8.62
N SER A 195 8.07 3.10 7.75
CA SER A 195 8.61 4.39 7.31
C SER A 195 7.91 5.51 8.07
N LYS A 196 8.67 6.31 8.81
CA LYS A 196 8.17 7.51 9.48
C LYS A 196 8.69 8.74 8.76
N TYR A 197 7.79 9.51 8.17
CA TYR A 197 8.13 10.82 7.61
C TYR A 197 8.19 11.88 8.72
N GLU A 198 9.30 12.64 8.76
CA GLU A 198 9.54 13.65 9.80
C GLU A 198 9.32 15.10 9.28
N GLY A 199 8.90 15.25 8.03
CA GLY A 199 8.82 16.55 7.35
C GLY A 199 10.16 17.00 6.77
N GLN A 200 10.16 18.12 6.05
CA GLN A 200 11.37 18.70 5.43
C GLN A 200 12.15 17.70 4.57
N TYR A 201 11.45 16.81 3.88
CA TYR A 201 11.99 15.77 3.01
C TYR A 201 12.80 14.68 3.72
N ARG A 202 12.67 14.57 5.06
CA ARG A 202 13.43 13.62 5.89
C ARG A 202 12.53 12.53 6.46
N GLY A 203 13.09 11.34 6.57
CA GLY A 203 12.38 10.19 7.17
C GLY A 203 13.31 9.26 7.93
N ASN A 204 12.69 8.33 8.65
CA ASN A 204 13.36 7.28 9.41
C ASN A 204 12.74 5.93 9.08
N LEU A 205 13.55 4.89 8.98
CA LEU A 205 13.08 3.52 8.79
C LEU A 205 13.36 2.68 10.02
N THR A 206 12.46 1.75 10.29
CA THR A 206 12.61 0.79 11.38
C THR A 206 12.24 -0.61 10.88
N PHE A 207 13.06 -1.62 11.21
CA PHE A 207 12.83 -3.03 10.86
C PHE A 207 12.70 -3.89 12.11
N ASN A 208 11.66 -4.73 12.12
CA ASN A 208 11.46 -5.70 13.20
C ASN A 208 12.39 -6.90 12.99
N ILE A 209 13.36 -7.08 13.90
CA ILE A 209 14.35 -8.17 13.86
C ILE A 209 13.96 -9.40 14.69
N ASP A 210 12.73 -9.50 15.16
CA ASP A 210 12.20 -10.75 15.72
C ASP A 210 11.80 -11.75 14.63
N ARG A 211 11.65 -11.27 13.40
CA ARG A 211 11.40 -12.11 12.23
C ARG A 211 12.67 -12.36 11.43
N PRO A 212 12.81 -13.55 10.81
CA PRO A 212 13.95 -13.83 9.94
C PRO A 212 13.90 -12.94 8.69
N TRP A 213 15.01 -12.31 8.35
CA TRP A 213 15.18 -11.53 7.15
C TRP A 213 16.07 -12.26 6.15
N THR A 214 15.55 -12.51 4.98
CA THR A 214 16.36 -12.95 3.84
C THR A 214 16.76 -11.72 3.00
N LYS A 215 17.90 -11.81 2.30
CA LYS A 215 18.37 -10.69 1.49
C LYS A 215 17.34 -10.25 0.42
N PRO A 216 16.67 -11.18 -0.32
CA PRO A 216 15.67 -10.80 -1.31
C PRO A 216 14.42 -10.13 -0.71
N VAL A 217 13.90 -10.65 0.42
CA VAL A 217 12.75 -10.08 1.11
C VAL A 217 13.09 -8.71 1.70
N LEU A 218 14.29 -8.55 2.26
CA LEU A 218 14.73 -7.23 2.77
C LEU A 218 14.84 -6.21 1.63
N ALA A 219 15.27 -6.61 0.42
CA ALA A 219 15.29 -5.72 -0.74
C ALA A 219 13.89 -5.22 -1.11
N GLN A 220 12.88 -6.10 -1.11
CA GLN A 220 11.48 -5.72 -1.35
C GLN A 220 11.00 -4.72 -0.29
N ILE A 221 11.20 -5.01 1.00
CA ILE A 221 10.73 -4.13 2.07
C ILE A 221 11.54 -2.82 2.11
N MET A 222 12.84 -2.85 1.83
CA MET A 222 13.66 -1.63 1.79
C MET A 222 13.22 -0.69 0.66
N THR A 223 12.89 -1.23 -0.51
CA THR A 223 12.36 -0.42 -1.62
C THR A 223 10.93 0.05 -1.37
N HIS A 224 10.12 -0.74 -0.65
CA HIS A 224 8.78 -0.39 -0.21
C HIS A 224 8.81 0.77 0.80
N GLU A 225 9.58 0.67 1.88
CA GLU A 225 9.65 1.69 2.92
C GLU A 225 10.45 2.92 2.49
N GLY A 226 11.46 2.72 1.64
CA GLY A 226 12.40 3.75 1.20
C GLY A 226 12.10 4.27 -0.20
N TYR A 227 12.90 3.81 -1.18
CA TYR A 227 12.93 4.33 -2.55
C TYR A 227 12.69 3.23 -3.59
N PRO A 228 11.76 3.42 -4.51
CA PRO A 228 10.83 4.54 -4.74
C PRO A 228 9.54 4.49 -3.92
N GLY A 229 9.50 3.76 -2.79
CA GLY A 229 8.31 3.54 -1.96
C GLY A 229 7.91 4.74 -1.10
N HIS A 230 7.52 4.48 0.15
CA HIS A 230 6.89 5.46 1.04
C HIS A 230 7.70 6.75 1.24
N GLN A 231 9.02 6.67 1.48
CA GLN A 231 9.85 7.86 1.63
C GLN A 231 9.78 8.74 0.38
N ALA A 232 9.82 8.14 -0.81
CA ALA A 232 9.76 8.89 -2.06
C ALA A 232 8.38 9.54 -2.26
N PHE A 233 7.28 8.86 -1.91
CA PHE A 233 5.93 9.43 -1.95
C PHE A 233 5.78 10.62 -1.00
N TYR A 234 6.14 10.46 0.28
CA TYR A 234 6.04 11.54 1.26
C TYR A 234 6.87 12.76 0.86
N CYS A 235 8.11 12.52 0.48
CA CYS A 235 9.02 13.59 0.06
C CYS A 235 8.52 14.30 -1.19
N ARG A 236 8.01 13.56 -2.19
CA ARG A 236 7.50 14.13 -3.43
C ARG A 236 6.25 14.99 -3.19
N TRP A 237 5.31 14.51 -2.39
CA TRP A 237 4.10 15.25 -2.06
C TRP A 237 4.38 16.48 -1.22
N ASP A 238 5.29 16.40 -0.23
CA ASP A 238 5.74 17.58 0.52
C ASP A 238 6.35 18.64 -0.42
N TYR A 239 7.26 18.20 -1.32
CA TYR A 239 7.85 19.10 -2.31
C TYR A 239 6.80 19.74 -3.21
N LEU A 240 5.85 18.99 -3.74
CA LEU A 240 4.79 19.52 -4.59
C LEU A 240 3.90 20.50 -3.83
N PHE A 241 3.60 20.21 -2.57
CA PHE A 241 2.83 21.11 -1.71
C PHE A 241 3.56 22.43 -1.48
N GLN A 242 4.85 22.38 -1.11
CA GLN A 242 5.67 23.57 -0.93
C GLN A 242 5.82 24.39 -2.21
N GLN A 243 5.81 23.75 -3.37
CA GLN A 243 5.83 24.41 -4.67
C GLN A 243 4.46 24.92 -5.14
N GLY A 244 3.39 24.73 -4.36
CA GLY A 244 2.03 25.08 -4.75
C GLY A 244 1.50 24.29 -5.95
N LYS A 245 1.92 23.03 -6.06
CA LYS A 245 1.52 22.09 -7.14
C LYS A 245 0.63 20.95 -6.62
N LEU A 246 0.60 20.71 -5.32
CA LEU A 246 -0.35 19.80 -4.68
C LEU A 246 -1.47 20.63 -4.03
N PRO A 247 -2.76 20.34 -4.29
CA PRO A 247 -3.85 21.09 -3.69
C PRO A 247 -3.98 20.78 -2.19
N ILE A 248 -4.47 21.74 -1.42
CA ILE A 248 -4.61 21.58 0.04
C ILE A 248 -5.52 20.40 0.38
N GLU A 249 -6.55 20.17 -0.43
CA GLU A 249 -7.52 19.09 -0.27
C GLU A 249 -6.91 17.69 -0.38
N ALA A 250 -5.66 17.59 -0.88
CA ALA A 250 -4.87 16.37 -0.96
C ALA A 250 -3.55 16.49 -0.18
N SER A 251 -3.41 17.45 0.73
CA SER A 251 -2.17 17.71 1.48
C SER A 251 -1.93 16.77 2.66
N TYR A 252 -2.47 15.56 2.62
CA TYR A 252 -2.35 14.55 3.68
C TYR A 252 -2.34 13.14 3.11
N TYR A 253 -1.85 12.20 3.90
CA TYR A 253 -1.98 10.77 3.63
C TYR A 253 -2.78 10.11 4.75
N LEU A 254 -3.93 9.53 4.37
CA LEU A 254 -4.86 8.85 5.27
C LEU A 254 -4.96 7.37 4.87
N ILE A 255 -4.60 6.45 5.78
CA ILE A 255 -4.56 5.00 5.49
C ILE A 255 -5.95 4.38 5.23
N ASN A 256 -7.02 4.95 5.82
CA ASN A 256 -8.40 4.52 5.58
C ASN A 256 -9.06 5.42 4.53
N SER A 257 -8.54 5.41 3.32
CA SER A 257 -9.02 6.23 2.21
C SER A 257 -8.81 5.54 0.86
N PRO A 258 -9.51 5.96 -0.20
CA PRO A 258 -9.35 5.38 -1.53
C PRO A 258 -8.00 5.68 -2.19
N THR A 259 -7.16 6.52 -1.59
CA THR A 259 -5.79 6.77 -2.05
C THR A 259 -4.82 5.69 -1.58
N ASN A 260 -5.20 4.94 -0.54
CA ASN A 260 -4.30 4.00 0.13
C ASN A 260 -3.79 2.88 -0.79
N ALA A 261 -4.65 2.40 -1.70
CA ALA A 261 -4.24 1.38 -2.67
C ALA A 261 -3.09 1.85 -3.59
N LEU A 262 -2.94 3.15 -3.82
CA LEU A 262 -1.83 3.73 -4.58
C LEU A 262 -0.58 3.90 -3.72
N PHE A 263 -0.77 4.40 -2.48
CA PHE A 263 0.32 4.57 -1.51
C PHE A 263 0.91 3.24 -1.05
N GLU A 264 0.19 2.12 -1.19
CA GLU A 264 0.72 0.78 -0.98
C GLU A 264 1.16 0.12 -2.29
N GLY A 265 0.38 0.30 -3.36
CA GLY A 265 0.65 -0.33 -4.65
C GLY A 265 1.94 0.15 -5.32
N GLY A 266 2.26 1.44 -5.20
CA GLY A 266 3.54 2.00 -5.64
C GLY A 266 4.72 1.36 -4.90
N PRO A 267 4.77 1.43 -3.56
CA PRO A 267 5.78 0.76 -2.75
C PRO A 267 5.90 -0.76 -2.99
N GLU A 268 4.79 -1.48 -3.05
CA GLU A 268 4.79 -2.92 -3.36
C GLU A 268 5.30 -3.22 -4.79
N SER A 269 5.25 -2.24 -5.71
CA SER A 269 5.77 -2.34 -7.08
C SER A 269 7.20 -1.81 -7.24
N ALA A 270 7.84 -1.37 -6.16
CA ALA A 270 9.11 -0.64 -6.19
C ALA A 270 10.26 -1.39 -6.87
N LEU A 271 10.45 -2.68 -6.56
CA LEU A 271 11.46 -3.50 -7.25
C LEU A 271 11.24 -3.55 -8.77
N HIS A 272 9.96 -3.62 -9.17
CA HIS A 272 9.54 -3.66 -10.57
C HIS A 272 9.85 -2.36 -11.31
N PHE A 273 9.61 -1.20 -10.68
CA PHE A 273 9.94 0.11 -11.23
C PHE A 273 11.46 0.30 -11.40
N LEU A 274 12.24 -0.25 -10.47
CA LEU A 274 13.70 -0.22 -10.54
C LEU A 274 14.27 -1.21 -11.58
N GLY A 275 13.46 -2.16 -12.07
CA GLY A 275 13.89 -3.23 -12.96
C GLY A 275 14.75 -4.28 -12.25
N TRP A 276 14.66 -4.35 -10.92
CA TRP A 276 15.47 -5.29 -10.11
C TRP A 276 14.95 -6.73 -10.15
N ASP A 277 13.73 -6.93 -10.63
CA ASP A 277 13.07 -8.22 -10.82
C ASP A 277 12.90 -8.61 -12.30
N ARG A 278 13.61 -7.91 -13.21
CA ARG A 278 13.52 -8.09 -14.66
C ARG A 278 14.88 -8.41 -15.26
N ASP A 279 15.02 -9.59 -15.84
CA ASP A 279 16.27 -10.06 -16.42
C ASP A 279 16.72 -9.22 -17.61
N GLU A 280 15.75 -8.74 -18.41
CA GLU A 280 15.98 -7.98 -19.64
C GLU A 280 16.35 -6.50 -19.42
N GLU A 281 16.21 -5.99 -18.20
CA GLU A 281 16.53 -4.58 -17.89
C GLU A 281 17.96 -4.44 -17.35
N GLU A 282 18.76 -3.58 -17.95
CA GLU A 282 20.06 -3.24 -17.41
C GLU A 282 19.91 -2.39 -16.14
N THR A 283 20.47 -2.86 -15.04
CA THR A 283 20.43 -2.20 -13.73
C THR A 283 21.81 -2.16 -13.11
N GLU A 284 22.26 -0.96 -12.76
CA GLU A 284 23.58 -0.77 -12.18
C GLU A 284 23.66 -1.39 -10.78
N GLY A 285 24.71 -2.20 -10.55
CA GLY A 285 24.99 -2.79 -9.25
C GLY A 285 24.04 -3.91 -8.80
N ILE A 286 23.20 -4.44 -9.71
CA ILE A 286 22.34 -5.62 -9.47
C ILE A 286 22.69 -6.69 -10.49
N THR A 287 23.14 -7.84 -10.02
CA THR A 287 23.49 -8.99 -10.87
C THR A 287 22.25 -9.73 -11.37
N LEU A 288 22.41 -10.55 -12.42
CA LEU A 288 21.33 -11.39 -12.93
C LEU A 288 20.83 -12.38 -11.86
N ASP A 289 21.71 -12.94 -11.06
CA ASP A 289 21.33 -13.85 -9.97
C ASP A 289 20.53 -13.11 -8.88
N GLU A 290 20.90 -11.88 -8.52
CA GLU A 290 20.11 -11.05 -7.59
C GLU A 290 18.73 -10.78 -8.18
N LYS A 291 18.60 -10.49 -9.47
CA LYS A 291 17.29 -10.26 -10.12
C LYS A 291 16.38 -11.47 -10.04
N LYS A 292 16.89 -12.67 -10.29
CA LYS A 292 16.15 -13.93 -10.14
C LYS A 292 15.66 -14.11 -8.69
N GLN A 293 16.52 -13.81 -7.71
CA GLN A 293 16.19 -13.86 -6.29
C GLN A 293 15.11 -12.84 -5.93
N TYR A 294 15.20 -11.60 -6.44
CA TYR A 294 14.22 -10.53 -6.18
C TYR A 294 12.88 -10.82 -6.86
N LYS A 295 12.90 -11.36 -8.07
CA LYS A 295 11.70 -11.84 -8.75
C LYS A 295 11.00 -12.92 -7.94
N LEU A 296 11.74 -13.93 -7.47
CA LEU A 296 11.19 -14.99 -6.63
C LEU A 296 10.63 -14.42 -5.32
N ALA A 297 11.32 -13.49 -4.65
CA ALA A 297 10.83 -12.86 -3.42
C ALA A 297 9.51 -12.12 -3.66
N ARG A 298 9.40 -11.38 -4.76
CA ARG A 298 8.14 -10.72 -5.15
C ARG A 298 7.03 -11.74 -5.38
N ASP A 299 7.28 -12.77 -6.18
CA ASP A 299 6.29 -13.79 -6.50
C ASP A 299 5.84 -14.55 -5.23
N TYR A 300 6.77 -14.78 -4.28
CA TYR A 300 6.50 -15.40 -2.98
C TYR A 300 5.65 -14.49 -2.07
N ILE A 301 5.97 -13.19 -1.99
CA ILE A 301 5.19 -12.21 -1.24
C ILE A 301 3.79 -12.06 -1.85
N ASP A 302 3.67 -12.02 -3.17
CA ASP A 302 2.36 -11.96 -3.85
C ASP A 302 1.49 -13.18 -3.47
N MET A 303 2.05 -14.40 -3.43
CA MET A 303 1.37 -15.60 -2.95
C MET A 303 0.88 -15.45 -1.50
N GLN A 304 1.73 -14.94 -0.61
CA GLN A 304 1.37 -14.70 0.78
C GLN A 304 0.25 -13.64 0.88
N ARG A 305 0.36 -12.52 0.14
CA ARG A 305 -0.63 -11.44 0.14
C ARG A 305 -2.01 -11.91 -0.33
N MET A 306 -2.08 -12.82 -1.32
CA MET A 306 -3.35 -13.42 -1.76
C MET A 306 -4.03 -14.17 -0.63
N ALA A 307 -3.31 -15.07 0.04
CA ALA A 307 -3.85 -15.85 1.16
C ALA A 307 -4.26 -14.95 2.34
N MET A 308 -3.44 -13.97 2.68
CA MET A 308 -3.70 -13.02 3.75
C MET A 308 -4.93 -12.15 3.44
N THR A 309 -5.10 -11.71 2.19
CA THR A 309 -6.26 -10.91 1.75
C THR A 309 -7.54 -11.73 1.87
N ASN A 310 -7.56 -12.98 1.40
CA ASN A 310 -8.73 -13.85 1.55
C ASN A 310 -9.04 -14.15 3.01
N ALA A 311 -8.03 -14.42 3.85
CA ALA A 311 -8.22 -14.61 5.28
C ALA A 311 -8.82 -13.37 5.97
N CYS A 312 -8.37 -12.17 5.57
CA CYS A 312 -8.92 -10.89 6.04
C CYS A 312 -10.41 -10.75 5.70
N TYR A 313 -10.79 -11.06 4.46
CA TYR A 313 -12.20 -11.01 4.02
C TYR A 313 -13.07 -12.04 4.76
N LEU A 314 -12.64 -13.29 4.78
CA LEU A 314 -13.40 -14.38 5.40
C LEU A 314 -13.57 -14.17 6.92
N PHE A 315 -12.54 -13.70 7.60
CA PHE A 315 -12.62 -13.38 9.03
C PHE A 315 -13.58 -12.21 9.30
N ASN A 316 -13.40 -11.09 8.58
CA ASN A 316 -14.22 -9.90 8.83
C ASN A 316 -15.66 -10.00 8.32
N ASN A 317 -15.96 -10.94 7.43
CA ASN A 317 -17.33 -11.32 7.04
C ASN A 317 -17.97 -12.30 8.05
N GLY A 318 -17.22 -12.85 8.98
CA GLY A 318 -17.70 -13.85 9.93
C GLY A 318 -17.73 -15.29 9.39
N ASP A 319 -17.10 -15.54 8.23
CA ASP A 319 -17.05 -16.86 7.59
C ASP A 319 -15.93 -17.74 8.19
N MET A 320 -14.96 -17.15 8.90
CA MET A 320 -13.88 -17.84 9.60
C MET A 320 -13.66 -17.28 11.00
N ASN A 321 -13.34 -18.15 11.94
CA ASN A 321 -12.79 -17.74 13.23
C ASN A 321 -11.27 -17.52 13.15
N LYS A 322 -10.63 -17.11 14.26
CA LYS A 322 -9.19 -16.85 14.33
C LYS A 322 -8.34 -18.05 13.91
N GLU A 323 -8.65 -19.24 14.43
CA GLU A 323 -7.86 -20.44 14.17
C GLU A 323 -7.94 -20.85 12.71
N GLU A 324 -9.14 -20.81 12.13
CA GLU A 324 -9.39 -21.09 10.72
C GLU A 324 -8.64 -20.09 9.81
N ALA A 325 -8.70 -18.79 10.10
CA ALA A 325 -8.00 -17.76 9.34
C ALA A 325 -6.46 -17.93 9.40
N VAL A 326 -5.91 -18.23 10.59
CA VAL A 326 -4.48 -18.52 10.77
C VAL A 326 -4.07 -19.77 9.99
N ASN A 327 -4.83 -20.86 10.10
CA ASN A 327 -4.55 -22.11 9.37
C ASN A 327 -4.68 -21.93 7.85
N TYR A 328 -5.64 -21.15 7.39
CA TYR A 328 -5.79 -20.82 5.98
C TYR A 328 -4.54 -20.12 5.43
N MET A 329 -4.02 -19.11 6.13
CA MET A 329 -2.80 -18.39 5.72
C MET A 329 -1.57 -19.31 5.70
N ILE A 330 -1.43 -20.20 6.67
CA ILE A 330 -0.32 -21.18 6.72
C ILE A 330 -0.40 -22.14 5.52
N ASN A 331 -1.56 -22.70 5.23
CA ASN A 331 -1.74 -23.72 4.20
C ASN A 331 -1.76 -23.14 2.78
N SER A 332 -2.41 -21.99 2.58
CA SER A 332 -2.58 -21.38 1.27
C SER A 332 -1.46 -20.41 0.91
N GLY A 333 -0.86 -19.73 1.89
CA GLY A 333 0.18 -18.72 1.69
C GLY A 333 1.59 -19.16 2.10
N ASN A 334 1.75 -20.39 2.61
CA ASN A 334 3.03 -20.89 3.16
C ASN A 334 3.64 -19.96 4.22
N LEU A 335 2.78 -19.34 5.04
CA LEU A 335 3.23 -18.51 6.16
C LEU A 335 3.70 -19.38 7.33
N THR A 336 4.63 -18.86 8.12
CA THR A 336 4.90 -19.40 9.44
C THR A 336 3.75 -19.07 10.41
N THR A 337 3.63 -19.84 11.48
CA THR A 337 2.61 -19.57 12.52
C THR A 337 2.76 -18.17 13.13
N ILE A 338 4.00 -17.67 13.26
CA ILE A 338 4.27 -16.32 13.79
C ILE A 338 3.77 -15.26 12.81
N GLU A 339 4.07 -15.39 11.54
CA GLU A 339 3.62 -14.45 10.50
C GLU A 339 2.10 -14.43 10.38
N ALA A 340 1.46 -15.61 10.35
CA ALA A 340 0.01 -15.71 10.26
C ALA A 340 -0.70 -15.08 11.48
N ASN A 341 -0.18 -15.27 12.70
CA ASN A 341 -0.71 -14.62 13.90
C ASN A 341 -0.49 -13.10 13.89
N ASN A 342 0.65 -12.61 13.41
CA ASN A 342 0.89 -11.17 13.28
C ASN A 342 -0.04 -10.55 12.24
N CYS A 343 -0.26 -11.22 11.12
CA CYS A 343 -1.20 -10.80 10.10
C CYS A 343 -2.64 -10.76 10.65
N TYR A 344 -3.07 -11.81 11.37
CA TYR A 344 -4.37 -11.84 12.05
C TYR A 344 -4.55 -10.62 12.98
N ARG A 345 -3.54 -10.31 13.82
CA ARG A 345 -3.59 -9.13 14.71
C ARG A 345 -3.80 -7.83 13.94
N PHE A 346 -3.23 -7.72 12.75
CA PHE A 346 -3.37 -6.54 11.91
C PHE A 346 -4.79 -6.41 11.34
N PHE A 347 -5.32 -7.43 10.66
CA PHE A 347 -6.63 -7.31 10.03
C PHE A 347 -7.83 -7.56 10.97
N SER A 348 -7.61 -8.01 12.21
CA SER A 348 -8.64 -8.06 13.26
C SER A 348 -8.77 -6.76 14.05
N ASP A 349 -7.84 -5.81 13.87
CA ASP A 349 -7.90 -4.49 14.48
C ASP A 349 -9.02 -3.65 13.85
N PRO A 350 -9.90 -3.02 14.63
CA PRO A 350 -11.03 -2.24 14.12
C PRO A 350 -10.63 -1.11 13.15
N VAL A 351 -9.45 -0.54 13.30
CA VAL A 351 -8.95 0.56 12.46
C VAL A 351 -8.21 0.02 11.23
N GLN A 352 -7.47 -1.08 11.39
CA GLN A 352 -6.57 -1.61 10.34
C GLN A 352 -7.27 -2.59 9.38
N LYS A 353 -8.44 -3.14 9.75
CA LYS A 353 -9.12 -4.18 8.97
C LYS A 353 -9.40 -3.80 7.51
N THR A 354 -9.71 -2.54 7.23
CA THR A 354 -9.99 -2.06 5.86
C THR A 354 -8.73 -1.72 5.07
N TYR A 355 -7.62 -1.49 5.75
CA TYR A 355 -6.34 -1.16 5.14
C TYR A 355 -5.66 -2.36 4.47
N TYR A 356 -5.76 -3.56 5.09
CA TYR A 356 -4.94 -4.71 4.73
C TYR A 356 -5.05 -5.14 3.25
N PRO A 357 -6.25 -5.20 2.63
CA PRO A 357 -6.41 -5.60 1.22
C PRO A 357 -5.70 -4.68 0.21
N SER A 358 -5.38 -3.44 0.60
CA SER A 358 -4.70 -2.48 -0.28
C SER A 358 -3.29 -2.94 -0.68
N TYR A 359 -2.63 -3.77 0.12
CA TYR A 359 -1.32 -4.35 -0.25
C TYR A 359 -1.41 -5.18 -1.52
N TYR A 360 -2.34 -6.15 -1.57
CA TYR A 360 -2.49 -7.02 -2.73
C TYR A 360 -3.11 -6.27 -3.92
N TYR A 361 -4.29 -5.65 -3.71
CA TYR A 361 -5.00 -4.99 -4.79
C TYR A 361 -4.25 -3.76 -5.32
N GLY A 362 -3.60 -3.01 -4.44
CA GLY A 362 -2.75 -1.88 -4.84
C GLY A 362 -1.57 -2.35 -5.70
N ARG A 363 -0.84 -3.37 -5.24
CA ARG A 363 0.26 -4.00 -5.99
C ARG A 363 -0.21 -4.49 -7.36
N TRP A 364 -1.33 -5.20 -7.39
CA TRP A 364 -1.90 -5.75 -8.61
C TRP A 364 -2.31 -4.66 -9.61
N MET A 365 -3.00 -3.63 -9.13
CA MET A 365 -3.44 -2.50 -9.95
C MET A 365 -2.26 -1.71 -10.51
N VAL A 366 -1.37 -1.26 -9.64
CA VAL A 366 -0.25 -0.39 -10.02
C VAL A 366 0.78 -1.13 -10.88
N GLY A 367 1.06 -2.40 -10.57
CA GLY A 367 1.94 -3.24 -11.39
C GLY A 367 1.39 -3.48 -12.79
N LYS A 368 0.10 -3.86 -12.90
CA LYS A 368 -0.58 -4.00 -14.22
C LYS A 368 -0.61 -2.70 -15.01
N ALA A 369 -0.84 -1.57 -14.34
CA ALA A 369 -0.82 -0.26 -14.99
C ALA A 369 0.57 0.06 -15.57
N TYR A 370 1.63 -0.17 -14.81
CA TYR A 370 3.00 0.02 -15.28
C TYR A 370 3.34 -0.88 -16.48
N ASP A 371 2.88 -2.13 -16.49
CA ASP A 371 3.11 -3.07 -17.59
C ASP A 371 2.27 -2.75 -18.83
N ALA A 372 1.08 -2.15 -18.66
CA ALA A 372 0.22 -1.74 -19.76
C ALA A 372 0.73 -0.48 -20.48
N VAL A 373 1.51 0.36 -19.80
CA VAL A 373 2.04 1.61 -20.36
C VAL A 373 3.27 1.34 -21.23
N ALA A 374 3.29 1.91 -22.42
CA ALA A 374 4.45 1.81 -23.31
C ALA A 374 5.73 2.40 -22.66
N LYS A 375 6.91 1.83 -22.98
CA LYS A 375 8.19 2.29 -22.39
C LYS A 375 8.40 3.80 -22.51
N GLY A 376 8.00 4.40 -23.64
CA GLY A 376 8.11 5.86 -23.88
C GLY A 376 7.17 6.72 -23.04
N GLN A 377 6.14 6.14 -22.42
CA GLN A 377 5.15 6.82 -21.58
C GLN A 377 5.37 6.57 -20.07
N ARG A 378 6.44 5.89 -19.69
CA ARG A 378 6.72 5.59 -18.26
C ARG A 378 6.90 6.83 -17.40
N ALA A 379 7.44 7.92 -17.97
CA ALA A 379 7.54 9.19 -17.26
C ALA A 379 6.15 9.78 -16.94
N ASP A 380 5.21 9.68 -17.88
CA ASP A 380 3.84 10.13 -17.68
C ASP A 380 3.10 9.25 -16.66
N PHE A 381 3.36 7.92 -16.68
CA PHE A 381 2.85 7.01 -15.66
C PHE A 381 3.35 7.40 -14.25
N PHE A 382 4.64 7.68 -14.09
CA PHE A 382 5.17 8.09 -12.79
C PHE A 382 4.66 9.47 -12.36
N THR A 383 4.46 10.41 -13.29
CA THR A 383 3.77 11.67 -13.01
C THR A 383 2.34 11.42 -12.54
N THR A 384 1.60 10.52 -13.18
CA THR A 384 0.26 10.11 -12.75
C THR A 384 0.28 9.52 -11.35
N LEU A 385 1.21 8.62 -11.05
CA LEU A 385 1.26 7.92 -9.76
C LEU A 385 1.76 8.80 -8.61
N TYR A 386 2.81 9.61 -8.82
CA TYR A 386 3.48 10.34 -7.73
C TYR A 386 3.11 11.83 -7.65
N ASP A 387 2.70 12.45 -8.74
CA ASP A 387 2.51 13.91 -8.79
C ASP A 387 1.04 14.32 -8.79
N THR A 388 0.13 13.40 -9.10
CA THR A 388 -1.30 13.68 -9.20
C THR A 388 -2.07 12.94 -8.11
N PRO A 389 -2.84 13.64 -7.24
CA PRO A 389 -3.70 12.97 -6.28
C PRO A 389 -4.77 12.13 -6.99
N HIS A 390 -4.81 10.84 -6.68
CA HIS A 390 -5.79 9.91 -7.21
C HIS A 390 -6.42 9.07 -6.10
N THR A 391 -7.69 8.74 -6.26
CA THR A 391 -8.32 7.58 -5.63
C THR A 391 -8.11 6.35 -6.51
N THR A 392 -8.41 5.16 -6.03
CA THR A 392 -8.35 3.93 -6.84
C THR A 392 -9.07 4.10 -8.18
N ASN A 393 -10.31 4.59 -8.18
CA ASN A 393 -11.11 4.74 -9.39
C ASN A 393 -10.58 5.83 -10.33
N THR A 394 -10.15 6.99 -9.79
CA THR A 394 -9.62 8.06 -10.64
C THR A 394 -8.25 7.71 -11.24
N PHE A 395 -7.46 6.85 -10.57
CA PHE A 395 -6.23 6.30 -11.14
C PHE A 395 -6.51 5.33 -12.30
N ILE A 396 -7.50 4.46 -12.16
CA ILE A 396 -7.95 3.56 -13.24
C ILE A 396 -8.39 4.38 -14.46
N ASP A 397 -9.17 5.45 -14.24
CA ASP A 397 -9.56 6.39 -15.30
C ASP A 397 -8.34 7.03 -15.99
N ALA A 398 -7.36 7.50 -15.19
CA ALA A 398 -6.15 8.16 -15.70
C ALA A 398 -5.27 7.19 -16.51
N VAL A 399 -5.09 5.95 -16.04
CA VAL A 399 -4.35 4.91 -16.80
C VAL A 399 -5.08 4.57 -18.10
N SER A 400 -6.43 4.48 -18.09
CA SER A 400 -7.22 4.26 -19.31
C SER A 400 -6.99 5.37 -20.32
N GLN A 401 -6.90 6.62 -19.88
CA GLN A 401 -6.59 7.76 -20.75
C GLN A 401 -5.15 7.70 -21.28
N LEU A 402 -4.18 7.37 -20.41
CA LEU A 402 -2.77 7.28 -20.76
C LEU A 402 -2.50 6.19 -21.82
N THR A 403 -3.16 5.03 -21.67
CA THR A 403 -2.99 3.89 -22.60
C THR A 403 -3.90 3.96 -23.83
N GLY A 404 -4.90 4.82 -23.82
CA GLY A 404 -5.91 4.92 -24.89
C GLY A 404 -6.88 3.72 -24.94
N THR A 405 -6.85 2.84 -23.93
CA THR A 405 -7.70 1.65 -23.83
C THR A 405 -8.29 1.52 -22.42
N PRO A 406 -9.50 0.95 -22.25
CA PRO A 406 -10.06 0.72 -20.93
C PRO A 406 -9.13 -0.14 -20.08
N PHE A 407 -8.67 0.41 -18.96
CA PHE A 407 -7.86 -0.30 -17.99
C PHE A 407 -8.76 -0.90 -16.91
N GLN A 408 -8.75 -2.22 -16.79
CA GLN A 408 -9.53 -2.97 -15.79
C GLN A 408 -8.58 -3.90 -15.01
N PRO A 409 -7.99 -3.43 -13.92
CA PRO A 409 -7.00 -4.21 -13.19
C PRO A 409 -7.61 -5.39 -12.43
N PHE A 410 -8.87 -5.27 -12.00
CA PHE A 410 -9.55 -6.27 -11.19
C PHE A 410 -10.44 -7.16 -12.04
N GLU A 411 -10.39 -8.46 -11.81
CA GLU A 411 -11.29 -9.40 -12.47
C GLU A 411 -12.73 -9.16 -12.00
N GLN A 412 -13.65 -8.98 -12.96
CA GLN A 412 -15.08 -8.95 -12.65
C GLN A 412 -15.55 -10.40 -12.42
N VAL A 413 -15.43 -10.87 -11.19
CA VAL A 413 -16.05 -12.13 -10.80
C VAL A 413 -17.52 -11.85 -10.47
N ASN A 414 -18.43 -12.20 -11.37
CA ASN A 414 -19.85 -12.28 -11.07
C ASN A 414 -20.06 -13.38 -10.02
N VAL A 415 -20.00 -13.04 -8.75
CA VAL A 415 -20.33 -13.97 -7.67
C VAL A 415 -21.85 -14.12 -7.60
N SER A 416 -22.39 -15.14 -8.28
CA SER A 416 -23.70 -15.66 -7.89
C SER A 416 -23.54 -16.27 -6.49
N LYS A 417 -24.45 -15.94 -5.56
CA LYS A 417 -24.52 -16.45 -4.17
C LYS A 417 -24.54 -17.98 -4.01
N LYS A 418 -24.29 -18.75 -5.06
CA LYS A 418 -24.36 -20.22 -5.10
C LYS A 418 -23.00 -20.93 -5.10
N ASN A 419 -21.87 -20.23 -5.17
CA ASN A 419 -20.53 -20.84 -5.27
C ASN A 419 -19.69 -20.69 -3.98
N LEU A 420 -20.27 -20.32 -2.86
CA LEU A 420 -19.69 -20.47 -1.53
C LEU A 420 -20.07 -21.86 -0.99
N VAL A 421 -19.53 -22.90 -1.58
CA VAL A 421 -19.50 -24.22 -0.94
C VAL A 421 -18.04 -24.43 -0.52
N LEU A 422 -17.86 -24.51 0.81
CA LEU A 422 -16.64 -24.90 1.50
C LEU A 422 -16.13 -26.28 1.04
#